data_96175af366840b01d6e7faaa4541c355
#
_entry.id   96175af366840b01d6e7faaa4541c355
#
_cell.length_a   1.000
_cell.length_b   1.000
_cell.length_c   1.000
_cell.angle_alpha   90.00
_cell.angle_beta   90.00
_cell.angle_gamma   90.00
#
_symmetry.space_group_name_H-M   'P 1'
#
loop_
_entity.id
_entity.type
_entity.pdbx_description
1 polymer ?
#
loop_
_entity_poly.entity_id
_entity_poly.type
_entity_poly.pdbx_seq_one_letter_code
_entity_poly.pdbx_strand_id
1 'polypeptide(L)'
;MHMLSRNPAAAYRRVALEARIEASGSGDLTRICLEEALAALGQSLIALDRLQTPPREPLTRAQTIMLWLAKSVAPEHPLHASLKAFYGGLAGQIGANILQADAGELVRIQSDIRDLLVAAG
;
A
#
# COMPACT_ATOMS: atom_id res chain seq x y z
N MET A 1 -21.83 2.24 -7.81
CA MET A 1 -21.29 2.00 -8.12
C MET A 1 -20.81 1.38 -8.84
N HIS A 2 -20.50 1.16 -9.41
CA HIS A 2 -20.06 0.60 -10.09
C HIS A 2 -18.80 0.40 -10.47
N MET A 3 -17.92 0.83 -9.99
CA MET A 3 -16.49 0.58 -10.14
C MET A 3 -16.11 -0.86 -10.00
N LEU A 4 -16.73 -1.50 -9.05
CA LEU A 4 -16.47 -2.92 -8.79
C LEU A 4 -16.81 -3.76 -10.00
N SER A 5 -17.88 -3.41 -10.72
CA SER A 5 -18.28 -4.18 -11.89
C SER A 5 -17.33 -3.96 -13.07
N ARG A 6 -16.56 -2.87 -13.06
CA ARG A 6 -15.60 -2.61 -14.14
C ARG A 6 -14.34 -3.44 -14.01
N ASN A 7 -13.98 -3.84 -12.79
CA ASN A 7 -12.75 -4.57 -12.58
C ASN A 7 -12.99 -5.69 -11.56
N PRO A 8 -13.47 -6.85 -12.03
CA PRO A 8 -13.76 -7.95 -11.12
C PRO A 8 -12.55 -8.42 -10.32
N ALA A 9 -11.35 -8.38 -10.91
CA ALA A 9 -10.15 -8.80 -10.19
C ALA A 9 -9.86 -7.89 -9.02
N ALA A 10 -10.00 -6.57 -9.20
CA ALA A 10 -9.79 -5.63 -8.11
C ALA A 10 -10.83 -5.80 -7.01
N ALA A 11 -12.10 -6.03 -7.40
CA ALA A 11 -13.17 -6.26 -6.44
C ALA A 11 -12.92 -7.52 -5.64
N TYR A 12 -12.48 -8.58 -6.31
CA TYR A 12 -12.18 -9.85 -5.64
C TYR A 12 -11.05 -9.69 -4.63
N ARG A 13 -9.98 -8.98 -5.02
CA ARG A 13 -8.86 -8.73 -4.12
C ARG A 13 -9.29 -7.94 -2.90
N ARG A 14 -10.19 -6.96 -3.07
CA ARG A 14 -10.70 -6.18 -1.95
C ARG A 14 -11.48 -7.06 -0.99
N VAL A 15 -12.35 -7.93 -1.51
CA VAL A 15 -13.11 -8.83 -0.67
C VAL A 15 -12.18 -9.78 0.09
N ALA A 16 -11.17 -10.33 -0.60
CA ALA A 16 -10.21 -11.23 0.03
C ALA A 16 -9.43 -10.51 1.13
N LEU A 17 -9.02 -9.26 0.90
CA LEU A 17 -8.31 -8.48 1.90
C LEU A 17 -9.20 -8.20 3.10
N GLU A 18 -10.45 -7.81 2.87
CA GLU A 18 -11.38 -7.55 3.95
C GLU A 18 -11.62 -8.80 4.79
N ALA A 19 -11.76 -9.95 4.13
CA ALA A 19 -11.95 -11.21 4.85
C ALA A 19 -10.73 -11.55 5.71
N ARG A 20 -9.53 -11.30 5.20
CA ARG A 20 -8.30 -11.53 5.97
C ARG A 20 -8.23 -10.59 7.18
N ILE A 21 -8.62 -9.34 6.99
CA ILE A 21 -8.62 -8.36 8.08
C ILE A 21 -9.58 -8.78 9.16
N GLU A 22 -10.79 -9.22 8.79
CA GLU A 22 -11.78 -9.65 9.75
C GLU A 22 -11.36 -10.92 10.50
N ALA A 23 -10.67 -11.83 9.80
CA ALA A 23 -10.26 -13.09 10.38
C ALA A 23 -9.04 -12.97 11.28
N SER A 24 -8.21 -11.94 11.07
CA SER A 24 -6.98 -11.80 11.82
C SER A 24 -7.19 -10.90 13.03
N GLY A 25 -6.40 -11.12 14.05
CA GLY A 25 -6.36 -10.23 15.19
C GLY A 25 -5.73 -8.90 14.79
N SER A 26 -5.88 -7.91 15.65
CA SER A 26 -5.34 -6.57 15.37
C SER A 26 -3.82 -6.61 15.15
N GLY A 27 -3.14 -7.62 15.70
CA GLY A 27 -1.69 -7.74 15.53
C GLY A 27 -1.25 -8.05 14.11
N ASP A 28 -2.12 -8.64 13.29
CA ASP A 28 -1.76 -9.01 11.91
C ASP A 28 -2.21 -7.99 10.89
N LEU A 29 -3.00 -7.01 11.28
CA LEU A 29 -3.59 -6.08 10.34
C LEU A 29 -2.53 -5.27 9.59
N THR A 30 -1.55 -4.77 10.33
CA THR A 30 -0.47 -4.00 9.72
C THR A 30 0.28 -4.84 8.68
N ARG A 31 0.58 -6.10 9.00
CA ARG A 31 1.27 -6.98 8.08
C ARG A 31 0.46 -7.19 6.79
N ILE A 32 -0.83 -7.45 6.93
CA ILE A 32 -1.71 -7.65 5.77
C ILE A 32 -1.70 -6.42 4.87
N CYS A 33 -1.80 -5.24 5.46
CA CYS A 33 -1.82 -3.99 4.70
C CYS A 33 -0.49 -3.73 4.01
N LEU A 34 0.63 -3.97 4.69
CA LEU A 34 1.94 -3.77 4.10
C LEU A 34 2.19 -4.74 2.95
N GLU A 35 1.76 -6.00 3.10
CA GLU A 35 1.91 -6.99 2.04
C GLU A 35 1.08 -6.60 0.82
N GLU A 36 -0.13 -6.09 1.04
CA GLU A 36 -0.98 -5.68 -0.06
C GLU A 36 -0.41 -4.46 -0.78
N ALA A 37 0.13 -3.50 -0.03
CA ALA A 37 0.77 -2.33 -0.64
C ALA A 37 1.99 -2.77 -1.47
N LEU A 38 2.77 -3.70 -0.95
CA LEU A 38 3.94 -4.21 -1.65
C LEU A 38 3.54 -4.88 -2.97
N ALA A 39 2.48 -5.67 -2.96
CA ALA A 39 1.96 -6.31 -4.16
C ALA A 39 1.49 -5.27 -5.19
N ALA A 40 0.82 -4.23 -4.72
CA ALA A 40 0.34 -3.17 -5.61
C ALA A 40 1.50 -2.43 -6.28
N LEU A 41 2.56 -2.16 -5.53
CA LEU A 41 3.76 -1.53 -6.09
C LEU A 41 4.44 -2.45 -7.11
N GLY A 42 4.43 -3.76 -6.85
CA GLY A 42 4.95 -4.73 -7.80
C GLY A 42 4.18 -4.70 -9.12
N GLN A 43 2.86 -4.61 -9.06
CA GLN A 43 2.04 -4.48 -10.25
C GLN A 43 2.36 -3.20 -11.02
N SER A 44 2.61 -2.11 -10.30
CA SER A 44 2.98 -0.84 -10.92
C SER A 44 4.30 -0.95 -11.68
N LEU A 45 5.26 -1.63 -11.08
CA LEU A 45 6.57 -1.82 -11.72
C LEU A 45 6.47 -2.67 -12.98
N ILE A 46 5.64 -3.72 -12.95
CA ILE A 46 5.42 -4.55 -14.12
C ILE A 46 4.80 -3.71 -15.24
N ALA A 47 3.82 -2.88 -14.92
CA ALA A 47 3.18 -2.03 -15.91
C ALA A 47 4.16 -1.06 -16.54
N LEU A 48 5.03 -0.46 -15.72
CA LEU A 48 6.05 0.46 -16.23
C LEU A 48 7.05 -0.25 -17.14
N ASP A 49 7.46 -1.45 -16.77
CA ASP A 49 8.40 -2.24 -17.55
C ASP A 49 7.85 -2.57 -18.92
N ARG A 50 6.53 -2.71 -19.03
CA ARG A 50 5.85 -3.01 -20.29
C ARG A 50 5.46 -1.77 -21.06
N LEU A 51 5.93 -0.60 -20.67
CA LEU A 51 5.62 0.68 -21.31
C LEU A 51 4.11 0.91 -21.44
N GLN A 52 3.37 0.49 -20.43
CA GLN A 52 1.92 0.66 -20.41
C GLN A 52 1.56 2.06 -19.90
N THR A 53 0.28 2.41 -20.03
CA THR A 53 -0.25 3.63 -19.46
C THR A 53 0.14 3.70 -17.99
N PRO A 54 0.36 4.91 -17.43
CA PRO A 54 0.75 5.01 -16.01
C PRO A 54 -0.16 4.17 -15.12
N PRO A 55 0.42 3.43 -14.19
CA PRO A 55 -0.34 2.47 -13.38
C PRO A 55 -1.06 3.16 -12.22
N ARG A 56 -2.14 3.89 -12.55
CA ARG A 56 -2.83 4.71 -11.54
C ARG A 56 -3.51 3.86 -10.48
N GLU A 57 -4.20 2.79 -10.90
CA GLU A 57 -4.99 1.99 -9.95
C GLU A 57 -4.13 1.36 -8.87
N PRO A 58 -3.08 0.61 -9.22
CA PRO A 58 -2.27 0.01 -8.15
C PRO A 58 -1.53 1.05 -7.31
N LEU A 59 -1.09 2.17 -7.90
CA LEU A 59 -0.45 3.23 -7.12
C LEU A 59 -1.43 3.90 -6.18
N THR A 60 -2.66 4.16 -6.63
CA THR A 60 -3.70 4.73 -5.78
C THR A 60 -4.03 3.79 -4.63
N ARG A 61 -4.10 2.49 -4.90
CA ARG A 61 -4.36 1.49 -3.87
C ARG A 61 -3.27 1.48 -2.82
N ALA A 62 -2.01 1.49 -3.25
CA ALA A 62 -0.87 1.53 -2.32
C ALA A 62 -0.89 2.79 -1.48
N GLN A 63 -1.17 3.95 -2.09
CA GLN A 63 -1.24 5.21 -1.37
C GLN A 63 -2.35 5.19 -0.31
N THR A 64 -3.51 4.68 -0.68
CA THR A 64 -4.64 4.59 0.23
C THR A 64 -4.30 3.74 1.45
N ILE A 65 -3.60 2.63 1.23
CA ILE A 65 -3.17 1.76 2.33
C ILE A 65 -2.22 2.50 3.27
N MET A 66 -1.25 3.23 2.73
CA MET A 66 -0.31 3.98 3.56
C MET A 66 -1.00 5.07 4.35
N LEU A 67 -1.97 5.77 3.75
CA LEU A 67 -2.74 6.80 4.46
C LEU A 67 -3.56 6.18 5.58
N TRP A 68 -4.15 5.01 5.32
CA TRP A 68 -4.92 4.32 6.34
C TRP A 68 -4.04 3.89 7.50
N LEU A 69 -2.85 3.36 7.21
CA LEU A 69 -1.90 2.99 8.24
C LEU A 69 -1.48 4.20 9.07
N ALA A 70 -1.25 5.34 8.43
CA ALA A 70 -0.86 6.55 9.15
C ALA A 70 -1.95 6.97 10.15
N LYS A 71 -3.22 6.83 9.77
CA LYS A 71 -4.34 7.19 10.63
C LYS A 71 -4.57 6.17 11.74
N SER A 72 -4.10 4.95 11.54
CA SER A 72 -4.41 3.83 12.43
C SER A 72 -3.39 3.61 13.53
N VAL A 73 -2.28 4.35 13.53
CA VAL A 73 -1.29 4.20 14.59
C VAL A 73 -1.92 4.64 15.91
N ALA A 74 -1.88 3.74 16.89
CA ALA A 74 -2.46 4.03 18.20
C ALA A 74 -1.79 5.24 18.84
N PRO A 75 -2.56 6.20 19.38
CA PRO A 75 -1.96 7.40 19.97
C PRO A 75 -0.99 7.11 21.11
N GLU A 76 -1.20 6.01 21.82
CA GLU A 76 -0.36 5.63 22.95
C GLU A 76 0.87 4.83 22.55
N HIS A 77 1.01 4.49 21.25
CA HIS A 77 2.17 3.72 20.79
C HIS A 77 3.45 4.54 21.00
N PRO A 78 4.51 3.93 21.56
CA PRO A 78 5.76 4.67 21.80
C PRO A 78 6.33 5.34 20.55
N LEU A 79 6.12 4.75 19.37
CA LEU A 79 6.63 5.27 18.11
C LEU A 79 5.54 5.92 17.27
N HIS A 80 4.45 6.36 17.91
CA HIS A 80 3.30 6.92 17.21
C HIS A 80 3.69 8.01 16.20
N ALA A 81 4.42 9.01 16.65
CA ALA A 81 4.78 10.14 15.80
C ALA A 81 5.68 9.70 14.64
N SER A 82 6.67 8.85 14.92
CA SER A 82 7.60 8.38 13.92
C SER A 82 6.91 7.51 12.87
N LEU A 83 6.06 6.58 13.31
CA LEU A 83 5.35 5.69 12.38
C LEU A 83 4.35 6.47 11.53
N LYS A 84 3.63 7.39 12.14
CA LYS A 84 2.67 8.21 11.39
C LYS A 84 3.38 9.02 10.31
N ALA A 85 4.51 9.63 10.66
CA ALA A 85 5.30 10.41 9.70
C ALA A 85 5.85 9.52 8.59
N PHE A 86 6.29 8.31 8.93
CA PHE A 86 6.87 7.40 7.96
C PHE A 86 5.81 6.92 6.97
N TYR A 87 4.67 6.47 7.47
CA TYR A 87 3.57 6.04 6.59
C TYR A 87 3.08 7.20 5.72
N GLY A 88 2.94 8.39 6.31
CA GLY A 88 2.52 9.57 5.57
C GLY A 88 3.54 9.97 4.49
N GLY A 89 4.83 9.84 4.82
CA GLY A 89 5.89 10.11 3.85
C GLY A 89 5.84 9.16 2.66
N LEU A 90 5.64 7.86 2.93
CA LEU A 90 5.50 6.89 1.85
C LEU A 90 4.26 7.18 1.01
N ALA A 91 3.14 7.54 1.63
CA ALA A 91 1.93 7.91 0.90
C ALA A 91 2.19 9.08 -0.04
N GLY A 92 2.94 10.09 0.41
CA GLY A 92 3.28 11.24 -0.41
C GLY A 92 4.16 10.87 -1.59
N GLN A 93 5.16 10.01 -1.37
CA GLN A 93 6.04 9.55 -2.43
C GLN A 93 5.28 8.73 -3.47
N ILE A 94 4.38 7.85 -3.03
CA ILE A 94 3.54 7.08 -3.95
C ILE A 94 2.64 8.02 -4.74
N GLY A 95 2.07 9.03 -4.07
CA GLY A 95 1.22 10.01 -4.73
C GLY A 95 1.95 10.76 -5.83
N ALA A 96 3.21 11.15 -5.60
CA ALA A 96 4.01 11.80 -6.63
C ALA A 96 4.21 10.89 -7.83
N ASN A 97 4.32 9.59 -7.61
CA ASN A 97 4.48 8.61 -8.67
C ASN A 97 3.20 8.38 -9.48
N ILE A 98 2.05 8.72 -8.94
CA ILE A 98 0.80 8.70 -9.71
C ILE A 98 0.87 9.75 -10.82
N LEU A 99 1.46 10.90 -10.52
CA LEU A 99 1.61 11.97 -11.49
C LEU A 99 2.74 11.69 -12.48
N GLN A 100 3.86 11.21 -11.96
CA GLN A 100 5.03 10.93 -12.79
C GLN A 100 5.78 9.75 -12.17
N ALA A 101 5.54 8.57 -12.71
CA ALA A 101 6.08 7.34 -12.16
C ALA A 101 7.58 7.22 -12.41
N ASP A 102 8.32 6.79 -11.38
CA ASP A 102 9.75 6.57 -11.45
C ASP A 102 10.05 5.19 -10.86
N ALA A 103 10.50 4.27 -11.69
CA ALA A 103 10.72 2.88 -11.27
C ALA A 103 11.73 2.78 -10.13
N GLY A 104 12.80 3.58 -10.17
CA GLY A 104 13.79 3.57 -9.10
C GLY A 104 13.23 3.97 -7.76
N GLU A 105 12.38 5.00 -7.75
CA GLU A 105 11.71 5.43 -6.52
C GLU A 105 10.75 4.37 -6.01
N LEU A 106 10.01 3.73 -6.91
CA LEU A 106 9.07 2.69 -6.50
C LEU A 106 9.79 1.48 -5.90
N VAL A 107 10.96 1.14 -6.42
CA VAL A 107 11.78 0.07 -5.85
C VAL A 107 12.24 0.45 -4.45
N ARG A 108 12.64 1.71 -4.23
CA ARG A 108 13.04 2.16 -2.89
C ARG A 108 11.88 2.12 -1.91
N ILE A 109 10.68 2.50 -2.37
CA ILE A 109 9.49 2.42 -1.52
C ILE A 109 9.21 0.97 -1.14
N GLN A 110 9.33 0.05 -2.09
CA GLN A 110 9.19 -1.38 -1.77
C GLN A 110 10.19 -1.81 -0.71
N SER A 111 11.43 -1.38 -0.83
CA SER A 111 12.46 -1.71 0.14
C SER A 111 12.09 -1.20 1.54
N ASP A 112 11.60 0.03 1.61
CA ASP A 112 11.17 0.61 2.89
C ASP A 112 10.01 -0.19 3.49
N ILE A 113 9.07 -0.62 2.67
CA ILE A 113 7.95 -1.42 3.15
C ILE A 113 8.43 -2.79 3.64
N ARG A 114 9.39 -3.40 2.94
CA ARG A 114 9.96 -4.66 3.40
C ARG A 114 10.65 -4.50 4.76
N ASP A 115 11.33 -3.39 4.96
CA ASP A 115 11.96 -3.10 6.25
C ASP A 115 10.91 -3.00 7.35
N LEU A 116 9.78 -2.37 7.05
CA LEU A 116 8.66 -2.32 8.00
C LEU A 116 8.12 -3.71 8.32
N LEU A 117 8.01 -4.56 7.31
CA LEU A 117 7.53 -5.92 7.50
C LEU A 117 8.46 -6.73 8.41
N VAL A 118 9.76 -6.58 8.22
CA VAL A 118 10.74 -7.24 9.08
C VAL A 118 10.60 -6.74 10.52
N ALA A 119 10.47 -5.42 10.70
CA ALA A 119 10.35 -4.84 12.04
C ALA A 119 9.04 -5.25 12.72
N ALA A 120 7.97 -5.40 11.95
CA ALA A 120 6.67 -5.77 12.50
C ALA A 120 6.56 -7.27 12.78
N GLY A 121 7.38 -8.04 12.09
CA GLY A 121 7.31 -9.48 12.16
C GLY A 121 7.87 -10.08 13.38
#